data_298f35d61a89b823d274086036f70c9d
#
_entry.id   298f35d61a89b823d274086036f70c9d
#
_cell.length_a   1.000
_cell.length_b   1.000
_cell.length_c   1.000
_cell.angle_alpha   90.00
_cell.angle_beta   90.00
_cell.angle_gamma   90.00
#
_symmetry.space_group_name_H-M   'P 1'
#
loop_
_entity.id
_entity.type
_entity.pdbx_description
1 polymer ?
#
loop_
_entity_poly.entity_id
_entity_poly.type
_entity_poly.pdbx_seq_one_letter_code
_entity_poly.pdbx_strand_id
1 'polypeptide(L)'
;EGRLRLDKKIALLRSEGLAELKIADYGTRRRFSRVWHDEVLRVLMARLGTTQSPGHAAGTPGQLAGTSNTLAAMRLGLTPLGTMAHEYLQAAQALGPRLRDSQIFGFESWAKEYRGDLGIALSDVYGMSAFLRDFDLYFCKLFDGARHDSGDPFEWGERMLQHYVHHRVDPRTKTLIFSDGLTMPRTVELYQRF
;
A
#
# COMPACT_ATOMS: atom_id res chain seq x y z
N GLU A 1 -21.63 11.26 -13.51
CA GLU A 1 -21.38 9.82 -13.40
C GLU A 1 -20.29 9.52 -12.34
N GLY A 2 -19.11 10.16 -12.41
CA GLY A 2 -18.00 9.91 -11.47
C GLY A 2 -18.37 10.13 -10.01
N ARG A 3 -19.10 11.20 -9.69
CA ARG A 3 -19.55 11.50 -8.33
C ARG A 3 -20.50 10.40 -7.81
N LEU A 4 -21.44 9.95 -8.61
CA LEU A 4 -22.36 8.87 -8.27
C LEU A 4 -21.60 7.54 -7.99
N ARG A 5 -20.57 7.24 -8.81
CA ARG A 5 -19.71 6.07 -8.58
C ARG A 5 -18.93 6.18 -7.26
N LEU A 6 -18.40 7.36 -6.97
CA LEU A 6 -17.69 7.63 -5.72
C LEU A 6 -18.60 7.47 -4.51
N ASP A 7 -19.81 8.03 -4.58
CA ASP A 7 -20.82 7.91 -3.51
C ASP A 7 -21.20 6.45 -3.24
N LYS A 8 -21.41 5.65 -4.29
CA LYS A 8 -21.69 4.21 -4.14
C LYS A 8 -20.53 3.46 -3.47
N LYS A 9 -19.29 3.77 -3.83
CA LYS A 9 -18.12 3.16 -3.21
C LYS A 9 -18.01 3.49 -1.72
N ILE A 10 -18.22 4.75 -1.36
CA ILE A 10 -18.18 5.17 0.05
C ILE A 10 -19.35 4.58 0.83
N ALA A 11 -20.54 4.49 0.23
CA ALA A 11 -21.70 3.86 0.85
C ALA A 11 -21.42 2.38 1.18
N LEU A 12 -20.80 1.65 0.26
CA LEU A 12 -20.40 0.24 0.50
C LEU A 12 -19.43 0.12 1.66
N LEU A 13 -18.38 0.94 1.71
CA LEU A 13 -17.42 0.93 2.83
C LEU A 13 -18.12 1.15 4.18
N ARG A 14 -19.14 2.01 4.20
CA ARG A 14 -19.91 2.29 5.43
C ARG A 14 -20.81 1.13 5.83
N SER A 15 -21.49 0.49 4.86
CA SER A 15 -22.38 -0.63 5.15
C SER A 15 -21.63 -1.85 5.68
N GLU A 16 -20.39 -2.06 5.25
CA GLU A 16 -19.56 -3.18 5.70
C GLU A 16 -18.80 -2.93 7.02
N GLY A 17 -18.94 -1.75 7.62
CA GLY A 17 -18.34 -1.44 8.93
C GLY A 17 -16.82 -1.42 8.97
N LEU A 18 -16.17 -1.07 7.86
CA LEU A 18 -14.70 -1.11 7.71
C LEU A 18 -14.02 0.10 8.37
N ALA A 19 -14.18 0.26 9.68
CA ALA A 19 -13.75 1.46 10.41
C ALA A 19 -12.22 1.67 10.42
N GLU A 20 -11.45 0.61 10.32
CA GLU A 20 -9.98 0.66 10.39
C GLU A 20 -9.29 0.51 9.03
N LEU A 21 -10.05 0.31 7.95
CA LEU A 21 -9.49 0.20 6.62
C LEU A 21 -8.74 1.48 6.24
N LYS A 22 -7.47 1.36 5.89
CA LYS A 22 -6.66 2.46 5.37
C LYS A 22 -6.63 2.42 3.85
N ILE A 23 -6.92 3.56 3.23
CA ILE A 23 -6.91 3.72 1.77
C ILE A 23 -5.85 4.75 1.41
N ALA A 24 -4.96 4.39 0.49
CA ALA A 24 -3.95 5.28 -0.07
C ALA A 24 -4.29 5.63 -1.53
N ASP A 25 -4.21 6.91 -1.89
CA ASP A 25 -4.45 7.34 -3.26
C ASP A 25 -3.18 7.28 -4.12
N TYR A 26 -3.21 6.45 -5.16
CA TYR A 26 -2.20 6.35 -6.21
C TYR A 26 -2.79 6.62 -7.60
N GLY A 27 -3.87 7.39 -7.66
CA GLY A 27 -4.70 7.61 -8.85
C GLY A 27 -4.14 8.59 -9.87
N THR A 28 -3.05 9.30 -9.62
CA THR A 28 -2.55 10.41 -10.45
C THR A 28 -2.41 10.04 -11.93
N ARG A 29 -1.78 8.93 -12.24
CA ARG A 29 -1.54 8.50 -13.64
C ARG A 29 -2.79 8.04 -14.38
N ARG A 30 -3.88 7.73 -13.65
CA ARG A 30 -5.15 7.20 -14.19
C ARG A 30 -6.31 8.18 -14.01
N ARG A 31 -6.04 9.38 -13.51
CA ARG A 31 -7.09 10.40 -13.28
C ARG A 31 -7.68 10.91 -14.60
N PHE A 32 -8.97 11.12 -14.60
CA PHE A 32 -9.66 11.74 -15.74
C PHE A 32 -9.18 13.18 -15.98
N SER A 33 -9.04 13.95 -14.87
CA SER A 33 -8.48 15.30 -14.91
C SER A 33 -7.91 15.67 -13.53
N ARG A 34 -7.10 16.72 -13.46
CA ARG A 34 -6.61 17.25 -12.18
C ARG A 34 -7.77 17.71 -11.30
N VAL A 35 -8.69 18.47 -11.86
CA VAL A 35 -9.85 19.00 -11.12
C VAL A 35 -10.70 17.89 -10.53
N TRP A 36 -10.94 16.83 -11.29
CA TRP A 36 -11.68 15.66 -10.79
C TRP A 36 -10.92 14.91 -9.71
N HIS A 37 -9.62 14.76 -9.86
CA HIS A 37 -8.79 14.11 -8.84
C HIS A 37 -8.80 14.89 -7.51
N ASP A 38 -8.62 16.22 -7.58
CA ASP A 38 -8.72 17.09 -6.40
C ASP A 38 -10.10 16.97 -5.72
N GLU A 39 -11.18 16.88 -6.50
CA GLU A 39 -12.53 16.67 -5.97
C GLU A 39 -12.68 15.31 -5.29
N VAL A 40 -12.16 14.23 -5.90
CA VAL A 40 -12.18 12.88 -5.29
C VAL A 40 -11.46 12.91 -3.93
N LEU A 41 -10.27 13.49 -3.87
CA LEU A 41 -9.52 13.59 -2.62
C LEU A 41 -10.28 14.37 -1.55
N ARG A 42 -10.89 15.53 -1.89
CA ARG A 42 -11.71 16.31 -0.96
C ARG A 42 -12.90 15.52 -0.42
N VAL A 43 -13.59 14.78 -1.28
CA VAL A 43 -14.72 13.94 -0.87
C VAL A 43 -14.27 12.81 0.04
N LEU A 44 -13.15 12.14 -0.29
CA LEU A 44 -12.59 11.08 0.57
C LEU A 44 -12.18 11.64 1.94
N MET A 45 -11.47 12.79 1.97
CA MET A 45 -11.13 13.48 3.22
C MET A 45 -12.36 13.77 4.08
N ALA A 46 -13.38 14.37 3.48
CA ALA A 46 -14.59 14.80 4.19
C ALA A 46 -15.42 13.61 4.71
N ARG A 47 -15.42 12.49 4.00
CA ARG A 47 -16.31 11.36 4.28
C ARG A 47 -15.63 10.17 4.96
N LEU A 48 -14.34 9.99 4.78
CA LEU A 48 -13.55 8.92 5.38
C LEU A 48 -12.58 9.41 6.47
N GLY A 49 -12.37 10.73 6.56
CA GLY A 49 -11.32 11.29 7.40
C GLY A 49 -9.91 11.02 6.89
N THR A 50 -8.93 11.56 7.59
CA THR A 50 -7.51 11.32 7.29
C THR A 50 -6.79 10.78 8.52
N THR A 51 -5.71 10.05 8.33
CA THR A 51 -4.89 9.51 9.44
C THR A 51 -4.26 10.61 10.31
N GLN A 52 -4.20 11.85 9.81
CA GLN A 52 -3.61 12.99 10.52
C GLN A 52 -4.62 13.81 11.34
N SER A 53 -5.90 13.55 11.21
CA SER A 53 -6.94 14.29 11.94
C SER A 53 -7.58 13.40 13.00
N PRO A 54 -7.05 13.37 14.25
CA PRO A 54 -7.73 12.70 15.35
C PRO A 54 -8.94 13.57 15.75
N GLY A 55 -10.13 13.23 15.31
CA GLY A 55 -11.33 14.01 15.65
C GLY A 55 -12.53 13.77 14.74
N HIS A 56 -12.45 12.88 13.81
CA HIS A 56 -13.62 12.48 13.04
C HIS A 56 -14.46 11.51 13.87
N ALA A 57 -15.77 11.77 13.84
CA ALA A 57 -16.77 11.05 14.62
C ALA A 57 -16.52 9.54 14.63
N ALA A 58 -16.62 8.93 15.79
CA ALA A 58 -16.65 7.49 15.97
C ALA A 58 -17.62 6.88 14.94
N GLY A 59 -17.16 5.93 14.13
CA GLY A 59 -17.96 5.28 13.09
C GLY A 59 -17.67 5.73 11.65
N THR A 60 -16.61 6.52 11.39
CA THR A 60 -16.17 6.78 10.01
C THR A 60 -15.49 5.53 9.45
N PRO A 61 -16.03 4.89 8.42
CA PRO A 61 -15.47 3.66 7.85
C PRO A 61 -14.24 3.98 6.99
N GLY A 62 -13.11 3.52 7.40
CA GLY A 62 -11.85 3.70 6.69
C GLY A 62 -11.26 5.11 6.86
N GLN A 63 -9.98 5.22 6.60
CA GLN A 63 -9.22 6.47 6.71
C GLN A 63 -8.38 6.68 5.47
N LEU A 64 -8.40 7.88 4.89
CA LEU A 64 -7.48 8.25 3.82
C LEU A 64 -6.08 8.43 4.40
N ALA A 65 -5.17 7.52 4.07
CA ALA A 65 -3.79 7.56 4.54
C ALA A 65 -2.98 8.71 3.90
N GLY A 66 -3.31 9.05 2.66
CA GLY A 66 -2.65 10.13 1.93
C GLY A 66 -2.74 9.94 0.42
N THR A 67 -1.90 10.67 -0.31
CA THR A 67 -1.85 10.60 -1.78
C THR A 67 -0.41 10.59 -2.30
N SER A 68 -0.18 9.86 -3.38
CA SER A 68 1.11 9.89 -4.10
C SER A 68 1.28 11.16 -4.96
N ASN A 69 0.28 12.01 -5.04
CA ASN A 69 0.37 13.30 -5.70
C ASN A 69 0.88 14.36 -4.73
N THR A 70 2.19 14.65 -4.78
CA THR A 70 2.84 15.60 -3.86
C THR A 70 2.23 17.00 -3.91
N LEU A 71 1.82 17.48 -5.09
CA LEU A 71 1.15 18.77 -5.22
C LEU A 71 -0.23 18.76 -4.57
N ALA A 72 -1.00 17.69 -4.71
CA ALA A 72 -2.29 17.55 -4.05
C ALA A 72 -2.09 17.40 -2.52
N ALA A 73 -1.10 16.63 -2.09
CA ALA A 73 -0.74 16.52 -0.67
C ALA A 73 -0.46 17.90 -0.05
N MET A 74 0.40 18.69 -0.69
CA MET A 74 0.73 20.04 -0.22
C MET A 74 -0.50 20.95 -0.16
N ARG A 75 -1.36 20.95 -1.19
CA ARG A 75 -2.54 21.83 -1.25
C ARG A 75 -3.65 21.46 -0.30
N LEU A 76 -3.81 20.17 -0.04
CA LEU A 76 -4.92 19.64 0.77
C LEU A 76 -4.50 19.27 2.19
N GLY A 77 -3.23 19.43 2.55
CA GLY A 77 -2.72 19.03 3.86
C GLY A 77 -2.76 17.52 4.09
N LEU A 78 -2.57 16.73 3.02
CA LEU A 78 -2.51 15.27 3.09
C LEU A 78 -1.07 14.79 3.24
N THR A 79 -0.89 13.59 3.79
CA THR A 79 0.41 12.92 3.80
C THR A 79 0.85 12.60 2.37
N PRO A 80 2.03 13.05 1.92
CA PRO A 80 2.61 12.55 0.69
C PRO A 80 3.02 11.10 0.86
N LEU A 81 2.55 10.22 -0.01
CA LEU A 81 2.87 8.80 0.03
C LEU A 81 3.82 8.44 -1.10
N GLY A 82 4.74 7.54 -0.81
CA GLY A 82 5.63 6.93 -1.78
C GLY A 82 5.70 5.43 -1.56
N THR A 83 6.23 4.72 -2.53
CA THR A 83 6.48 3.30 -2.44
C THR A 83 7.59 2.89 -3.39
N MET A 84 8.21 1.76 -3.10
CA MET A 84 9.20 1.13 -3.96
C MET A 84 8.61 0.85 -5.36
N ALA A 85 9.30 1.25 -6.41
CA ALA A 85 8.89 1.03 -7.80
C ALA A 85 9.55 -0.21 -8.39
N HIS A 86 8.88 -0.82 -9.39
CA HIS A 86 9.47 -1.95 -10.15
C HIS A 86 10.80 -1.55 -10.78
N GLU A 87 10.84 -0.38 -11.40
CA GLU A 87 12.02 0.17 -12.08
C GLU A 87 13.21 0.33 -11.14
N TYR A 88 12.97 0.65 -9.87
CA TYR A 88 14.02 0.74 -8.86
C TYR A 88 14.72 -0.61 -8.65
N LEU A 89 13.93 -1.68 -8.39
CA LEU A 89 14.49 -3.02 -8.19
C LEU A 89 15.08 -3.59 -9.50
N GLN A 90 14.48 -3.27 -10.65
CA GLN A 90 15.04 -3.65 -11.96
C GLN A 90 16.39 -2.97 -12.21
N ALA A 91 16.53 -1.68 -11.87
CA ALA A 91 17.81 -0.96 -11.98
C ALA A 91 18.89 -1.58 -11.09
N ALA A 92 18.52 -2.16 -9.94
CA ALA A 92 19.45 -2.85 -9.06
C ALA A 92 20.16 -4.03 -9.74
N GLN A 93 19.58 -4.62 -10.81
CA GLN A 93 20.21 -5.66 -11.60
C GLN A 93 21.48 -5.18 -12.32
N ALA A 94 21.49 -3.91 -12.73
CA ALA A 94 22.65 -3.31 -13.39
C ALA A 94 23.62 -2.61 -12.41
N LEU A 95 23.12 -2.18 -11.26
CA LEU A 95 23.88 -1.42 -10.27
C LEU A 95 24.41 -2.29 -9.12
N GLY A 96 23.80 -3.42 -8.88
CA GLY A 96 24.16 -4.34 -7.82
C GLY A 96 25.42 -5.17 -8.12
N PRO A 97 25.97 -5.82 -7.11
CA PRO A 97 27.23 -6.58 -7.25
C PRO A 97 27.08 -7.83 -8.12
N ARG A 98 25.94 -8.52 -8.05
CA ARG A 98 25.60 -9.71 -8.84
C ARG A 98 24.10 -9.75 -9.11
N LEU A 99 23.73 -10.23 -10.29
CA LEU A 99 22.32 -10.33 -10.72
C LEU A 99 21.44 -11.09 -9.72
N ARG A 100 21.93 -12.22 -9.19
CA ARG A 100 21.21 -13.03 -8.20
C ARG A 100 20.94 -12.33 -6.88
N ASP A 101 21.76 -11.36 -6.51
CA ASP A 101 21.70 -10.63 -5.23
C ASP A 101 21.09 -9.23 -5.42
N SER A 102 20.61 -8.92 -6.63
CA SER A 102 20.13 -7.57 -6.97
C SER A 102 18.92 -7.12 -6.14
N GLN A 103 18.03 -8.05 -5.78
CA GLN A 103 16.87 -7.74 -4.94
C GLN A 103 17.31 -7.38 -3.50
N ILE A 104 18.22 -8.16 -2.94
CA ILE A 104 18.83 -7.90 -1.62
C ILE A 104 19.52 -6.54 -1.62
N PHE A 105 20.37 -6.29 -2.64
CA PHE A 105 21.02 -5.00 -2.83
C PHE A 105 20.02 -3.83 -2.91
N GLY A 106 18.91 -4.02 -3.62
CA GLY A 106 17.85 -3.02 -3.69
C GLY A 106 17.20 -2.74 -2.32
N PHE A 107 16.88 -3.78 -1.56
CA PHE A 107 16.29 -3.63 -0.22
C PHE A 107 17.26 -2.97 0.76
N GLU A 108 18.52 -3.35 0.77
CA GLU A 108 19.56 -2.74 1.62
C GLU A 108 19.77 -1.26 1.26
N SER A 109 19.84 -0.94 -0.03
CA SER A 109 20.01 0.43 -0.50
C SER A 109 18.81 1.30 -0.12
N TRP A 110 17.59 0.76 -0.23
CA TRP A 110 16.36 1.44 0.21
C TRP A 110 16.38 1.72 1.71
N ALA A 111 16.68 0.69 2.50
CA ALA A 111 16.74 0.82 3.95
C ALA A 111 17.83 1.82 4.41
N LYS A 112 18.97 1.85 3.74
CA LYS A 112 20.04 2.79 4.01
C LYS A 112 19.64 4.24 3.70
N GLU A 113 18.92 4.46 2.59
CA GLU A 113 18.47 5.79 2.16
C GLU A 113 17.37 6.33 3.06
N TYR A 114 16.31 5.54 3.27
CA TYR A 114 15.09 5.98 3.96
C TYR A 114 15.08 5.73 5.48
N ARG A 115 16.02 4.94 6.00
CA ARG A 115 16.24 4.72 7.44
C ARG A 115 15.01 4.32 8.25
N GLY A 116 14.10 3.57 7.65
CA GLY A 116 12.85 3.11 8.23
C GLY A 116 11.61 3.79 7.67
N ASP A 117 11.74 4.96 7.04
CA ASP A 117 10.63 5.53 6.29
C ASP A 117 10.36 4.73 5.00
N LEU A 118 9.12 4.81 4.51
CA LEU A 118 8.67 4.11 3.30
C LEU A 118 8.93 2.59 3.34
N GLY A 119 8.76 1.99 4.51
CA GLY A 119 9.13 0.61 4.84
C GLY A 119 8.24 -0.49 4.24
N ILE A 120 7.77 -0.33 2.99
CA ILE A 120 6.93 -1.31 2.30
C ILE A 120 7.69 -1.92 1.12
N ALA A 121 8.04 -3.20 1.23
CA ALA A 121 8.76 -3.93 0.20
C ALA A 121 7.84 -4.36 -0.96
N LEU A 122 8.27 -4.14 -2.20
CA LEU A 122 7.57 -4.61 -3.40
C LEU A 122 7.94 -6.08 -3.66
N SER A 123 6.94 -6.95 -3.85
CA SER A 123 7.15 -8.40 -3.78
C SER A 123 7.16 -9.14 -5.12
N ASP A 124 6.82 -8.49 -6.23
CA ASP A 124 6.53 -9.21 -7.48
C ASP A 124 7.53 -8.99 -8.64
N VAL A 125 8.57 -8.16 -8.44
CA VAL A 125 9.54 -7.85 -9.51
C VAL A 125 10.26 -9.09 -10.03
N TYR A 126 10.61 -10.02 -9.14
CA TYR A 126 11.28 -11.29 -9.47
C TYR A 126 10.40 -12.52 -9.20
N GLY A 127 9.13 -12.27 -8.87
CA GLY A 127 8.16 -13.28 -8.49
C GLY A 127 8.25 -13.69 -7.01
N MET A 128 7.12 -14.16 -6.49
CA MET A 128 6.92 -14.40 -5.05
C MET A 128 7.95 -15.36 -4.43
N SER A 129 8.37 -16.39 -5.16
CA SER A 129 9.33 -17.36 -4.60
C SER A 129 10.73 -16.76 -4.42
N ALA A 130 11.17 -15.90 -5.35
CA ALA A 130 12.43 -15.18 -5.22
C ALA A 130 12.33 -14.13 -4.11
N PHE A 131 11.19 -13.43 -4.03
CA PHE A 131 10.95 -12.47 -2.96
C PHE A 131 11.06 -13.13 -1.57
N LEU A 132 10.35 -14.22 -1.31
CA LEU A 132 10.38 -14.90 0.00
C LEU A 132 11.76 -15.48 0.34
N ARG A 133 12.53 -15.91 -0.67
CA ARG A 133 13.91 -16.36 -0.43
C ARG A 133 14.81 -15.22 0.05
N ASP A 134 14.66 -14.04 -0.54
CA ASP A 134 15.53 -12.89 -0.32
C ASP A 134 15.05 -11.99 0.82
N PHE A 135 13.75 -12.02 1.14
CA PHE A 135 13.12 -11.27 2.24
C PHE A 135 13.22 -12.07 3.54
N ASP A 136 14.42 -12.22 4.02
CA ASP A 136 14.77 -13.02 5.20
C ASP A 136 14.35 -12.39 6.53
N LEU A 137 14.78 -12.98 7.65
CA LEU A 137 14.49 -12.46 8.99
C LEU A 137 14.92 -11.01 9.18
N TYR A 138 16.03 -10.59 8.60
CA TYR A 138 16.51 -9.22 8.71
C TYR A 138 15.51 -8.24 8.08
N PHE A 139 15.11 -8.49 6.83
CA PHE A 139 14.14 -7.65 6.15
C PHE A 139 12.72 -7.78 6.73
N CYS A 140 12.32 -8.97 7.18
CA CYS A 140 11.06 -9.16 7.91
C CYS A 140 10.95 -8.29 9.15
N LYS A 141 12.07 -8.04 9.84
CA LYS A 141 12.11 -7.15 11.00
C LYS A 141 12.21 -5.68 10.61
N LEU A 142 13.01 -5.38 9.60
CA LEU A 142 13.34 -4.01 9.20
C LEU A 142 12.18 -3.30 8.51
N PHE A 143 11.50 -3.97 7.58
CA PHE A 143 10.40 -3.38 6.82
C PHE A 143 9.08 -3.44 7.59
N ASP A 144 8.25 -2.42 7.43
CA ASP A 144 6.91 -2.34 8.03
C ASP A 144 5.92 -3.31 7.39
N GLY A 145 6.21 -3.74 6.17
CA GLY A 145 5.35 -4.66 5.45
C GLY A 145 5.76 -4.91 4.02
N ALA A 146 4.83 -5.48 3.26
CA ALA A 146 5.01 -5.78 1.85
C ALA A 146 3.80 -5.38 1.01
N ARG A 147 4.02 -5.21 -0.31
CA ARG A 147 2.99 -4.83 -1.28
C ARG A 147 2.77 -5.92 -2.31
N HIS A 148 1.51 -6.31 -2.46
CA HIS A 148 0.98 -7.08 -3.57
C HIS A 148 0.70 -6.16 -4.77
N ASP A 149 1.23 -6.47 -5.94
CA ASP A 149 0.96 -5.70 -7.18
C ASP A 149 0.67 -6.60 -8.40
N SER A 150 0.64 -7.92 -8.22
CA SER A 150 0.22 -8.87 -9.25
C SER A 150 -0.11 -10.27 -8.68
N GLY A 151 -0.91 -11.04 -9.43
CA GLY A 151 -1.31 -12.40 -9.06
C GLY A 151 -2.55 -12.46 -8.15
N ASP A 152 -2.80 -13.62 -7.54
CA ASP A 152 -3.91 -13.78 -6.60
C ASP A 152 -3.58 -13.15 -5.25
N PRO A 153 -4.35 -12.13 -4.81
CA PRO A 153 -4.05 -11.41 -3.57
C PRO A 153 -4.28 -12.25 -2.31
N PHE A 154 -5.17 -13.24 -2.33
CA PHE A 154 -5.38 -14.11 -1.19
C PHE A 154 -4.23 -15.08 -1.01
N GLU A 155 -3.82 -15.76 -2.09
CA GLU A 155 -2.64 -16.62 -2.05
C GLU A 155 -1.40 -15.84 -1.59
N TRP A 156 -1.20 -14.65 -2.12
CA TRP A 156 -0.09 -13.77 -1.73
C TRP A 156 -0.14 -13.44 -0.24
N GLY A 157 -1.30 -12.99 0.27
CA GLY A 157 -1.47 -12.63 1.68
C GLY A 157 -1.19 -13.80 2.61
N GLU A 158 -1.74 -15.00 2.32
CA GLU A 158 -1.48 -16.22 3.09
C GLU A 158 0.02 -16.57 3.13
N ARG A 159 0.69 -16.51 1.99
CA ARG A 159 2.13 -16.77 1.90
C ARG A 159 2.94 -15.77 2.70
N MET A 160 2.56 -14.49 2.71
CA MET A 160 3.21 -13.48 3.52
C MET A 160 3.04 -13.73 5.02
N LEU A 161 1.82 -14.03 5.47
CA LEU A 161 1.56 -14.37 6.88
C LEU A 161 2.37 -15.58 7.32
N GLN A 162 2.38 -16.65 6.52
CA GLN A 162 3.17 -17.84 6.81
C GLN A 162 4.67 -17.55 6.85
N HIS A 163 5.16 -16.68 5.99
CA HIS A 163 6.56 -16.27 5.94
C HIS A 163 6.98 -15.52 7.22
N TYR A 164 6.17 -14.56 7.68
CA TYR A 164 6.42 -13.88 8.95
C TYR A 164 6.44 -14.86 10.13
N VAL A 165 5.47 -15.78 10.21
CA VAL A 165 5.41 -16.82 11.25
C VAL A 165 6.65 -17.73 11.18
N HIS A 166 7.07 -18.17 9.99
CA HIS A 166 8.28 -18.95 9.79
C HIS A 166 9.53 -18.26 10.37
N HIS A 167 9.64 -16.95 10.18
CA HIS A 167 10.71 -16.12 10.72
C HIS A 167 10.47 -15.66 12.17
N ARG A 168 9.44 -16.14 12.85
CA ARG A 168 9.08 -15.78 14.22
C ARG A 168 8.86 -14.26 14.40
N VAL A 169 8.30 -13.62 13.38
CA VAL A 169 7.83 -12.24 13.40
C VAL A 169 6.31 -12.26 13.54
N ASP A 170 5.76 -11.52 14.50
CA ASP A 170 4.31 -11.44 14.67
C ASP A 170 3.68 -10.71 13.48
N PRO A 171 2.86 -11.40 12.65
CA PRO A 171 2.25 -10.78 11.47
C PRO A 171 1.38 -9.56 11.78
N ARG A 172 0.80 -9.47 12.99
CA ARG A 172 -0.05 -8.35 13.42
C ARG A 172 0.73 -7.04 13.55
N THR A 173 2.08 -7.11 13.59
CA THR A 173 2.96 -5.93 13.59
C THR A 173 3.32 -5.48 12.19
N LYS A 174 2.81 -6.16 11.16
CA LYS A 174 3.17 -5.92 9.76
C LYS A 174 1.98 -5.44 8.93
N THR A 175 2.25 -4.67 7.91
CA THR A 175 1.25 -4.13 6.99
C THR A 175 1.26 -4.91 5.67
N LEU A 176 0.11 -5.41 5.26
CA LEU A 176 -0.10 -5.95 3.92
C LEU A 176 -0.77 -4.87 3.06
N ILE A 177 -0.13 -4.46 1.97
CA ILE A 177 -0.69 -3.50 1.02
C ILE A 177 -1.11 -4.24 -0.26
N PHE A 178 -2.37 -4.09 -0.63
CA PHE A 178 -2.91 -4.61 -1.88
C PHE A 178 -3.09 -3.46 -2.86
N SER A 179 -2.57 -3.57 -4.08
CA SER A 179 -2.55 -2.46 -5.04
C SER A 179 -2.95 -2.81 -6.46
N ASP A 180 -3.16 -4.07 -6.80
CA ASP A 180 -3.55 -4.50 -8.14
C ASP A 180 -5.02 -4.91 -8.24
N GLY A 181 -5.66 -4.47 -9.32
CA GLY A 181 -6.99 -4.94 -9.74
C GLY A 181 -8.14 -4.73 -8.74
N LEU A 182 -7.98 -3.86 -7.75
CA LEU A 182 -8.95 -3.71 -6.66
C LEU A 182 -10.26 -3.12 -7.13
N THR A 183 -11.33 -3.85 -6.87
CA THR A 183 -12.71 -3.33 -6.83
C THR A 183 -13.14 -3.16 -5.38
N MET A 184 -14.20 -2.40 -5.12
CA MET A 184 -14.69 -2.23 -3.75
C MET A 184 -15.13 -3.55 -3.09
N PRO A 185 -15.87 -4.45 -3.77
CA PRO A 185 -16.17 -5.77 -3.19
C PRO A 185 -14.89 -6.55 -2.85
N ARG A 186 -13.91 -6.58 -3.77
CA ARG A 186 -12.64 -7.27 -3.52
C ARG A 186 -11.86 -6.66 -2.35
N THR A 187 -11.92 -5.34 -2.18
CA THR A 187 -11.32 -4.66 -1.03
C THR A 187 -11.97 -5.09 0.29
N VAL A 188 -13.29 -5.22 0.30
CA VAL A 188 -14.04 -5.72 1.48
C VAL A 188 -13.64 -7.15 1.82
N GLU A 189 -13.63 -8.04 0.82
CA GLU A 189 -13.22 -9.44 1.00
C GLU A 189 -11.80 -9.57 1.59
N LEU A 190 -10.85 -8.79 1.04
CA LEU A 190 -9.46 -8.79 1.51
C LEU A 190 -9.35 -8.26 2.94
N TYR A 191 -10.04 -7.17 3.26
CA TYR A 191 -10.02 -6.61 4.61
C TYR A 191 -10.65 -7.55 5.65
N GLN A 192 -11.71 -8.28 5.28
CA GLN A 192 -12.35 -9.27 6.16
C GLN A 192 -11.48 -10.51 6.38
N ARG A 193 -10.57 -10.79 5.45
CA ARG A 193 -9.68 -11.95 5.54
C ARG A 193 -8.41 -11.67 6.31
N PHE A 194 -7.82 -10.47 6.15
CA PHE A 194 -6.51 -10.08 6.67
C PHE A 194 -6.59 -8.92 7.67
#